data_cb52caa8ef5631ecf6059dc2ecde76f5
#
_entry.id   cb52caa8ef5631ecf6059dc2ecde76f5
#
_cell.length_a   1.000
_cell.length_b   1.000
_cell.length_c   1.000
_cell.angle_alpha   90.00
_cell.angle_beta   90.00
_cell.angle_gamma   90.00
#
_symmetry.space_group_name_H-M   'P 1'
#
loop_
_entity.id
_entity.type
_entity.pdbx_description
1 polymer ?
#
loop_
_entity_poly.entity_id
_entity_poly.type
_entity_poly.pdbx_seq_one_letter_code
_entity_poly.pdbx_strand_id
1 'polypeptide(L)'
;MSEHRLNTNFSETKLNTLTPGMCAVISKVGDTEPALRRHLLDMGLTPGTEVHLVKVAPMGDPLEFHLRGYELTLRKEDPEKISVRNVHSSGTCADAGHRSKSKDTEHPGVGEDLGKYATRREGRPIPEGVALTFGLAGNQNCGKTTLFNQLTGSNQHVGNFPGVTVDRKSGAIKDHPETEVTDLPGIYSMSPYSSEEIVTRDFLLNTHPDGIINIVDATNIERNLYLTMQLMELEIPMVLALNMMDEVRANGGTIMVNELEELLGVPVVPISAAKNEGIDELVEHALHVARHREVPGRIDFCDATDGKDGAVHRCIHAAAHLIEDHAQRAGLPLRFSATKLVEGDQLIEAALQLDENETELLGHTIAELENETGLDREAALADMRFTFIERLCDKTVVRPGESREHKRSVAMDKVLTGKYTALPCFIGIMALVFWLTFGVIGAALSDLLTLGIDAVTNAADHALTAYGINPVVHSLVIDGIFAGVGSVLSFLPVIVTLFFFLSILEDTGY
;
A
#
# COMPACT_ATOMS: atom_id res chain seq x y z
N MET A 1 17.92 -41.55 37.15
CA MET A 1 18.53 -40.26 36.75
C MET A 1 17.44 -39.47 36.09
N SER A 2 17.01 -38.43 36.75
CA SER A 2 15.80 -37.66 36.49
C SER A 2 15.93 -36.77 35.27
N GLU A 3 15.00 -36.98 34.32
CA GLU A 3 14.72 -36.02 33.25
C GLU A 3 14.15 -34.74 33.85
N HIS A 4 14.94 -33.68 33.84
CA HIS A 4 14.45 -32.31 34.05
C HIS A 4 13.69 -31.86 32.79
N ARG A 5 12.41 -32.13 32.72
CA ARG A 5 11.48 -31.38 31.91
C ARG A 5 11.40 -29.95 32.47
N LEU A 6 12.06 -29.03 31.83
CA LEU A 6 11.85 -27.59 32.02
C LEU A 6 10.42 -27.26 31.61
N ASN A 7 9.51 -27.30 32.54
CA ASN A 7 8.15 -26.82 32.43
C ASN A 7 8.20 -25.28 32.56
N THR A 8 8.57 -24.59 31.48
CA THR A 8 8.37 -23.14 31.39
C THR A 8 6.93 -22.88 31.04
N ASN A 9 6.08 -22.69 32.06
CA ASN A 9 4.75 -22.08 31.89
C ASN A 9 4.94 -20.63 31.44
N PHE A 10 5.05 -20.42 30.11
CA PHE A 10 4.92 -19.10 29.55
C PHE A 10 3.42 -18.74 29.58
N SER A 11 3.03 -17.79 30.44
CA SER A 11 1.69 -17.25 30.48
C SER A 11 1.39 -16.57 29.15
N GLU A 12 0.42 -17.11 28.40
CA GLU A 12 -0.10 -16.41 27.24
C GLU A 12 -0.82 -15.14 27.68
N THR A 13 -0.53 -14.04 27.02
CA THR A 13 -1.19 -12.73 27.21
C THR A 13 -1.75 -12.22 25.89
N LYS A 14 -2.54 -11.19 25.94
CA LYS A 14 -3.10 -10.56 24.73
C LYS A 14 -2.16 -9.48 24.21
N LEU A 15 -2.09 -9.33 22.87
CA LEU A 15 -1.20 -8.38 22.21
C LEU A 15 -1.48 -6.92 22.66
N ASN A 16 -2.73 -6.57 22.93
CA ASN A 16 -3.12 -5.24 23.43
C ASN A 16 -2.64 -4.93 24.86
N THR A 17 -2.12 -5.92 25.60
CA THR A 17 -1.58 -5.71 26.96
C THR A 17 -0.13 -5.26 26.97
N LEU A 18 0.54 -5.27 25.82
CA LEU A 18 1.92 -4.76 25.68
C LEU A 18 1.97 -3.26 25.98
N THR A 19 3.11 -2.81 26.46
CA THR A 19 3.42 -1.39 26.60
C THR A 19 4.50 -0.98 25.60
N PRO A 20 4.53 0.30 25.16
CA PRO A 20 5.55 0.77 24.22
C PRO A 20 6.96 0.38 24.66
N GLY A 21 7.75 -0.15 23.71
CA GLY A 21 9.09 -0.67 23.96
C GLY A 21 9.14 -2.15 24.40
N MET A 22 8.03 -2.88 24.34
CA MET A 22 7.99 -4.33 24.58
C MET A 22 7.88 -5.11 23.28
N CYS A 23 8.55 -6.27 23.27
CA CYS A 23 8.47 -7.28 22.22
C CYS A 23 7.74 -8.52 22.74
N ALA A 24 7.09 -9.23 21.84
CA ALA A 24 6.46 -10.52 22.12
C ALA A 24 6.39 -11.37 20.86
N VAL A 25 6.23 -12.68 21.01
CA VAL A 25 6.05 -13.61 19.88
C VAL A 25 4.60 -14.01 19.80
N ILE A 26 3.99 -13.89 18.62
CA ILE A 26 2.62 -14.33 18.38
C ILE A 26 2.52 -15.84 18.63
N SER A 27 1.58 -16.24 19.46
CA SER A 27 1.28 -17.66 19.70
C SER A 27 0.10 -18.14 18.87
N LYS A 28 -0.95 -17.31 18.77
CA LYS A 28 -2.17 -17.63 18.03
C LYS A 28 -2.91 -16.34 17.64
N VAL A 29 -3.44 -16.29 16.42
CA VAL A 29 -4.51 -15.37 16.05
C VAL A 29 -5.82 -16.07 16.43
N GLY A 30 -6.61 -15.44 17.34
CA GLY A 30 -7.75 -16.07 18.01
C GLY A 30 -8.88 -16.46 17.08
N ASP A 31 -9.90 -17.14 17.66
CA ASP A 31 -11.11 -17.56 16.95
C ASP A 31 -11.99 -16.31 16.72
N THR A 32 -11.71 -15.60 15.64
CA THR A 32 -12.46 -14.45 15.15
C THR A 32 -13.25 -14.86 13.91
N GLU A 33 -14.03 -13.94 13.37
CA GLU A 33 -14.64 -14.12 12.06
C GLU A 33 -13.56 -14.54 11.03
N PRO A 34 -13.79 -15.60 10.24
CA PRO A 34 -12.76 -16.17 9.36
C PRO A 34 -12.12 -15.13 8.42
N ALA A 35 -12.92 -14.20 7.92
CA ALA A 35 -12.45 -13.15 7.03
C ALA A 35 -11.47 -12.19 7.73
N LEU A 36 -11.77 -11.75 8.95
CA LEU A 36 -10.87 -10.89 9.73
C LEU A 36 -9.59 -11.63 10.13
N ARG A 37 -9.71 -12.91 10.50
CA ARG A 37 -8.55 -13.73 10.84
C ARG A 37 -7.57 -13.83 9.67
N ARG A 38 -8.09 -14.12 8.49
CA ARG A 38 -7.29 -14.17 7.24
C ARG A 38 -6.62 -12.82 6.97
N HIS A 39 -7.37 -11.73 7.09
CA HIS A 39 -6.84 -10.38 6.91
C HIS A 39 -5.66 -10.07 7.87
N LEU A 40 -5.75 -10.47 9.14
CA LEU A 40 -4.65 -10.31 10.10
C LEU A 40 -3.42 -11.16 9.73
N LEU A 41 -3.62 -12.38 9.25
CA LEU A 41 -2.54 -13.25 8.75
C LEU A 41 -1.89 -12.67 7.49
N ASP A 42 -2.67 -12.15 6.56
CA ASP A 42 -2.20 -11.47 5.33
C ASP A 42 -1.42 -10.19 5.64
N MET A 43 -1.64 -9.60 6.82
CA MET A 43 -0.82 -8.51 7.38
C MET A 43 0.43 -8.98 8.14
N GLY A 44 0.84 -10.24 8.04
CA GLY A 44 2.05 -10.78 8.63
C GLY A 44 1.98 -11.16 10.10
N LEU A 45 0.80 -11.12 10.71
CA LEU A 45 0.59 -11.52 12.11
C LEU A 45 0.46 -13.04 12.24
N THR A 46 1.46 -13.78 11.76
CA THR A 46 1.46 -15.25 11.79
C THR A 46 2.02 -15.79 13.11
N PRO A 47 1.59 -16.98 13.57
CA PRO A 47 2.18 -17.61 14.75
C PRO A 47 3.69 -17.82 14.60
N GLY A 48 4.47 -17.40 15.60
CA GLY A 48 5.93 -17.41 15.56
C GLY A 48 6.56 -16.06 15.22
N THR A 49 5.82 -15.12 14.67
CA THR A 49 6.30 -13.77 14.36
C THR A 49 6.58 -12.98 15.64
N GLU A 50 7.75 -12.34 15.71
CA GLU A 50 8.07 -11.39 16.76
C GLU A 50 7.46 -10.02 16.42
N VAL A 51 6.77 -9.42 17.38
CA VAL A 51 6.13 -8.11 17.26
C VAL A 51 6.65 -7.17 18.33
N HIS A 52 6.95 -5.94 17.97
CA HIS A 52 7.39 -4.88 18.84
C HIS A 52 6.35 -3.76 18.87
N LEU A 53 5.82 -3.41 20.06
CA LEU A 53 4.94 -2.25 20.21
C LEU A 53 5.78 -0.97 20.25
N VAL A 54 5.72 -0.20 19.17
CA VAL A 54 6.48 1.06 19.00
C VAL A 54 5.82 2.18 19.77
N LYS A 55 4.56 2.46 19.47
CA LYS A 55 3.80 3.54 20.13
C LYS A 55 2.31 3.24 20.23
N VAL A 56 1.64 4.00 21.07
CA VAL A 56 0.18 4.01 21.24
C VAL A 56 -0.28 5.44 21.03
N ALA A 57 -1.30 5.65 20.22
CA ALA A 57 -1.85 6.98 19.98
C ALA A 57 -2.28 7.67 21.29
N PRO A 58 -2.31 9.00 21.37
CA PRO A 58 -2.56 9.74 22.60
C PRO A 58 -3.84 9.37 23.35
N MET A 59 -4.88 8.98 22.62
CA MET A 59 -6.16 8.52 23.18
C MET A 59 -6.23 7.01 23.45
N GLY A 60 -5.14 6.26 23.21
CA GLY A 60 -5.03 4.82 23.44
C GLY A 60 -5.42 3.96 22.25
N ASP A 61 -5.77 4.55 21.10
CA ASP A 61 -6.13 3.90 19.84
C ASP A 61 -5.78 4.84 18.67
N PRO A 62 -5.12 4.34 17.60
CA PRO A 62 -4.61 2.99 17.36
C PRO A 62 -3.29 2.65 18.06
N LEU A 63 -2.86 1.38 17.92
CA LEU A 63 -1.56 0.87 18.35
C LEU A 63 -0.68 0.63 17.13
N GLU A 64 0.60 1.00 17.21
CA GLU A 64 1.57 0.82 16.15
C GLU A 64 2.62 -0.21 16.54
N PHE A 65 2.70 -1.25 15.72
CA PHE A 65 3.60 -2.37 15.89
C PHE A 65 4.65 -2.40 14.78
N HIS A 66 5.87 -2.78 15.12
CA HIS A 66 6.89 -3.14 14.14
C HIS A 66 7.01 -4.67 14.09
N LEU A 67 6.95 -5.24 12.91
CA LEU A 67 7.10 -6.67 12.65
C LEU A 67 7.65 -6.88 11.23
N ARG A 68 8.43 -7.94 11.03
CA ARG A 68 8.93 -8.36 9.71
C ARG A 68 9.54 -7.23 8.86
N GLY A 69 10.11 -6.20 9.50
CA GLY A 69 10.77 -5.09 8.82
C GLY A 69 9.89 -3.90 8.44
N TYR A 70 8.59 -3.90 8.76
CA TYR A 70 7.68 -2.78 8.51
C TYR A 70 6.81 -2.43 9.71
N GLU A 71 6.18 -1.28 9.66
CA GLU A 71 5.25 -0.79 10.69
C GLU A 71 3.81 -1.15 10.32
N LEU A 72 3.08 -1.65 11.30
CA LEU A 72 1.67 -2.02 11.19
C LEU A 72 0.85 -1.32 12.27
N THR A 73 -0.13 -0.56 11.85
CA THR A 73 -1.07 0.11 12.74
C THR A 73 -2.36 -0.69 12.86
N LEU A 74 -2.75 -1.02 14.08
CA LEU A 74 -3.98 -1.78 14.38
C LEU A 74 -4.88 -1.00 15.31
N ARG A 75 -6.20 -1.11 15.12
CA ARG A 75 -7.17 -0.63 16.10
C ARG A 75 -7.11 -1.49 17.36
N LYS A 76 -7.40 -0.90 18.50
CA LYS A 76 -7.28 -1.57 19.81
C LYS A 76 -8.06 -2.89 19.92
N GLU A 77 -9.15 -3.03 19.19
CA GLU A 77 -10.00 -4.23 19.17
C GLU A 77 -9.31 -5.44 18.51
N ASP A 78 -8.42 -5.23 17.53
CA ASP A 78 -7.80 -6.32 16.78
C ASP A 78 -6.68 -7.02 17.58
N PRO A 79 -5.76 -6.31 18.25
CA PRO A 79 -4.78 -6.92 19.16
C PRO A 79 -5.38 -7.71 20.34
N GLU A 80 -6.64 -7.45 20.73
CA GLU A 80 -7.33 -8.26 21.77
C GLU A 80 -7.57 -9.70 21.30
N LYS A 81 -7.65 -9.91 19.99
CA LYS A 81 -7.91 -11.22 19.38
C LYS A 81 -6.63 -12.03 19.22
N ILE A 82 -5.44 -11.40 19.39
CA ILE A 82 -4.14 -12.02 19.18
C ILE A 82 -3.51 -12.38 20.52
N SER A 83 -3.13 -13.65 20.66
CA SER A 83 -2.41 -14.16 21.84
C SER A 83 -0.90 -14.13 21.58
N VAL A 84 -0.14 -13.72 22.57
CA VAL A 84 1.32 -13.62 22.51
C VAL A 84 1.98 -14.31 23.70
N ARG A 85 3.24 -14.69 23.52
CA ARG A 85 4.12 -15.30 24.53
C ARG A 85 5.49 -14.64 24.49
N ASN A 86 6.35 -14.99 25.44
CA ASN A 86 7.74 -14.50 25.53
C ASN A 86 7.83 -12.96 25.54
N VAL A 87 7.01 -12.31 26.36
CA VAL A 87 7.03 -10.84 26.49
C VAL A 87 8.35 -10.39 27.14
N HIS A 88 9.09 -9.50 26.48
CA HIS A 88 10.37 -8.97 26.95
C HIS A 88 10.55 -7.50 26.52
N SER A 89 11.53 -6.79 27.07
CA SER A 89 11.80 -5.41 26.71
C SER A 89 12.70 -5.30 25.47
N SER A 90 12.48 -4.30 24.61
CA SER A 90 13.13 -4.14 23.30
C SER A 90 14.66 -3.95 23.30
N GLY A 91 15.33 -3.91 24.45
CA GLY A 91 16.79 -3.83 24.52
C GLY A 91 17.54 -5.03 23.93
N THR A 92 16.83 -6.07 23.50
CA THR A 92 17.34 -7.30 22.90
C THR A 92 16.73 -7.63 21.53
N CYS A 93 15.78 -6.82 21.02
CA CYS A 93 15.29 -6.98 19.66
C CYS A 93 16.43 -6.62 18.70
N ALA A 94 16.97 -7.60 18.01
CA ALA A 94 18.00 -7.42 17.03
C ALA A 94 17.38 -6.78 15.78
N ASP A 95 17.51 -5.47 15.64
CA ASP A 95 17.50 -4.85 14.32
C ASP A 95 18.68 -5.47 13.54
N ALA A 96 18.39 -6.53 12.84
CA ALA A 96 19.33 -7.13 11.89
C ALA A 96 19.44 -6.20 10.68
N GLY A 97 19.99 -5.02 10.89
CA GLY A 97 20.38 -4.12 9.82
C GLY A 97 21.45 -4.81 8.97
N HIS A 98 21.04 -5.39 7.85
CA HIS A 98 21.96 -6.01 6.91
C HIS A 98 22.88 -4.95 6.34
N ARG A 99 24.14 -4.99 6.73
CA ARG A 99 25.23 -4.14 6.23
C ARG A 99 25.83 -4.79 4.98
N SER A 100 25.22 -4.61 3.84
CA SER A 100 25.91 -4.81 2.59
C SER A 100 26.27 -3.46 1.96
N LYS A 101 27.53 -3.23 1.67
CA LYS A 101 28.00 -2.11 0.87
C LYS A 101 27.94 -2.53 -0.61
N SER A 102 26.79 -2.49 -1.22
CA SER A 102 26.69 -2.63 -2.66
C SER A 102 26.61 -1.26 -3.33
N LYS A 103 27.17 -1.14 -4.52
CA LYS A 103 26.98 0.04 -5.37
C LYS A 103 25.58 -0.01 -5.96
N ASP A 104 24.95 1.17 -6.02
CA ASP A 104 23.74 1.39 -6.83
C ASP A 104 24.01 0.86 -8.24
N THR A 105 23.26 -0.14 -8.66
CA THR A 105 23.33 -0.66 -10.03
C THR A 105 22.15 -0.06 -10.78
N GLU A 106 22.43 0.66 -11.87
CA GLU A 106 21.37 1.18 -12.74
C GLU A 106 20.61 0.00 -13.37
N HIS A 107 19.30 0.20 -13.57
CA HIS A 107 18.47 -0.74 -14.31
C HIS A 107 18.94 -0.80 -15.77
N PRO A 108 19.17 -2.00 -16.34
CA PRO A 108 19.83 -2.12 -17.66
C PRO A 108 18.98 -1.65 -18.84
N GLY A 109 17.67 -1.45 -18.69
CA GLY A 109 16.78 -1.06 -19.78
C GLY A 109 16.25 -2.23 -20.61
N VAL A 110 15.22 -1.98 -21.43
CA VAL A 110 14.45 -3.00 -22.18
C VAL A 110 15.31 -3.79 -23.16
N GLY A 111 16.29 -3.16 -23.79
CA GLY A 111 17.13 -3.79 -24.83
C GLY A 111 18.14 -4.80 -24.32
N GLU A 112 18.56 -4.69 -23.07
CA GLU A 112 19.61 -5.50 -22.45
C GLU A 112 19.07 -6.69 -21.66
N ASP A 113 17.79 -6.65 -21.27
CA ASP A 113 17.17 -7.60 -20.35
C ASP A 113 16.40 -8.74 -21.01
N LEU A 114 16.23 -8.69 -22.32
CA LEU A 114 15.56 -9.73 -23.08
C LEU A 114 16.21 -11.09 -22.83
N GLY A 115 15.64 -11.87 -21.93
CA GLY A 115 16.08 -13.23 -21.59
C GLY A 115 16.85 -13.39 -20.28
N LYS A 116 17.13 -12.32 -19.52
CA LYS A 116 17.71 -12.39 -18.17
C LYS A 116 16.72 -12.91 -17.13
N TYR A 117 15.44 -12.56 -17.27
CA TYR A 117 14.40 -13.08 -16.41
C TYR A 117 13.97 -14.44 -16.96
N ALA A 118 13.77 -15.38 -16.09
CA ALA A 118 13.17 -16.65 -16.45
C ALA A 118 11.66 -16.46 -16.74
N THR A 119 11.29 -15.47 -17.56
CA THR A 119 9.91 -15.27 -17.99
C THR A 119 9.50 -16.42 -18.90
N ARG A 120 8.26 -16.85 -18.75
CA ARG A 120 7.64 -17.86 -19.58
C ARG A 120 6.77 -17.16 -20.63
N ARG A 121 6.93 -17.47 -21.92
CA ARG A 121 6.09 -16.92 -22.98
C ARG A 121 4.90 -17.85 -23.22
N GLU A 122 3.70 -17.27 -23.16
CA GLU A 122 2.46 -17.98 -23.42
C GLU A 122 1.78 -17.46 -24.70
N GLY A 123 1.78 -18.28 -25.74
CA GLY A 123 1.09 -17.98 -26.99
C GLY A 123 1.91 -17.15 -27.99
N ARG A 124 1.20 -16.57 -28.98
CA ARG A 124 1.83 -15.76 -30.03
C ARG A 124 1.84 -14.27 -29.58
N PRO A 125 2.92 -13.54 -29.91
CA PRO A 125 2.97 -12.10 -29.65
C PRO A 125 1.78 -11.35 -30.23
N ILE A 126 1.31 -10.33 -29.51
CA ILE A 126 0.25 -9.40 -29.97
C ILE A 126 0.87 -8.45 -30.97
N PRO A 127 0.32 -8.31 -32.20
CA PRO A 127 0.86 -7.42 -33.22
C PRO A 127 0.84 -5.94 -32.76
N GLU A 128 1.75 -5.14 -33.32
CA GLU A 128 1.75 -3.70 -33.12
C GLU A 128 0.43 -3.07 -33.63
N GLY A 129 -0.08 -2.07 -32.90
CA GLY A 129 -1.34 -1.37 -33.24
C GLY A 129 -2.60 -2.07 -32.72
N VAL A 130 -2.49 -3.23 -32.08
CA VAL A 130 -3.62 -3.82 -31.34
C VAL A 130 -3.75 -3.14 -29.98
N ALA A 131 -4.98 -2.81 -29.60
CA ALA A 131 -5.27 -2.21 -28.30
C ALA A 131 -4.85 -3.15 -27.17
N LEU A 132 -4.22 -2.58 -26.16
CA LEU A 132 -3.81 -3.30 -24.94
C LEU A 132 -4.54 -2.73 -23.73
N THR A 133 -4.83 -3.60 -22.75
CA THR A 133 -5.49 -3.24 -21.50
C THR A 133 -4.62 -3.60 -20.31
N PHE A 134 -4.44 -2.65 -19.39
CA PHE A 134 -3.67 -2.83 -18.17
C PHE A 134 -4.49 -2.61 -16.92
N GLY A 135 -4.24 -3.43 -15.90
CA GLY A 135 -4.67 -3.17 -14.53
C GLY A 135 -3.51 -2.55 -13.72
N LEU A 136 -3.73 -1.38 -13.12
CA LEU A 136 -2.78 -0.80 -12.17
C LEU A 136 -3.14 -1.27 -10.76
N ALA A 137 -2.34 -2.20 -10.21
CA ALA A 137 -2.57 -2.84 -8.93
C ALA A 137 -1.49 -2.47 -7.91
N GLY A 138 -1.83 -2.41 -6.64
CA GLY A 138 -0.89 -2.14 -5.55
C GLY A 138 -1.57 -1.83 -4.23
N ASN A 139 -0.79 -1.73 -3.17
CA ASN A 139 -1.28 -1.46 -1.84
C ASN A 139 -1.88 -0.05 -1.72
N GLN A 140 -2.61 0.19 -0.63
CA GLN A 140 -3.01 1.56 -0.28
C GLN A 140 -1.76 2.40 0.00
N ASN A 141 -1.78 3.67 -0.41
CA ASN A 141 -0.70 4.65 -0.22
C ASN A 141 0.64 4.35 -0.92
N CYS A 142 0.72 3.36 -1.81
CA CYS A 142 1.94 3.09 -2.60
C CYS A 142 2.20 4.09 -3.74
N GLY A 143 1.34 5.12 -3.90
CA GLY A 143 1.46 6.13 -4.96
C GLY A 143 0.70 5.81 -6.25
N LYS A 144 -0.27 4.89 -6.21
CA LYS A 144 -1.07 4.41 -7.35
C LYS A 144 -1.75 5.53 -8.14
N THR A 145 -2.51 6.39 -7.46
CA THR A 145 -3.20 7.52 -8.09
C THR A 145 -2.23 8.52 -8.71
N THR A 146 -1.07 8.74 -8.08
CA THR A 146 -0.02 9.61 -8.62
C THR A 146 0.53 9.03 -9.92
N LEU A 147 0.88 7.74 -9.93
CA LEU A 147 1.35 7.03 -11.12
C LEU A 147 0.29 7.04 -12.22
N PHE A 148 -0.98 6.74 -11.90
CA PHE A 148 -2.08 6.79 -12.85
C PHE A 148 -2.21 8.15 -13.54
N ASN A 149 -2.11 9.24 -12.77
CA ASN A 149 -2.14 10.60 -13.30
C ASN A 149 -0.92 10.90 -14.21
N GLN A 150 0.26 10.38 -13.89
CA GLN A 150 1.44 10.51 -14.74
C GLN A 150 1.28 9.74 -16.06
N LEU A 151 0.74 8.53 -16.01
CA LEU A 151 0.50 7.69 -17.19
C LEU A 151 -0.55 8.27 -18.12
N THR A 152 -1.68 8.77 -17.58
CA THR A 152 -2.86 9.13 -18.38
C THR A 152 -3.00 10.64 -18.65
N GLY A 153 -2.43 11.48 -17.78
CA GLY A 153 -2.61 12.94 -17.87
C GLY A 153 -4.07 13.36 -17.68
N SER A 154 -4.58 14.15 -18.61
CA SER A 154 -5.98 14.66 -18.58
C SER A 154 -7.01 13.70 -19.20
N ASN A 155 -6.59 12.60 -19.81
CA ASN A 155 -7.45 11.69 -20.56
C ASN A 155 -7.99 10.57 -19.66
N GLN A 156 -8.83 10.94 -18.69
CA GLN A 156 -9.37 10.01 -17.70
C GLN A 156 -10.88 9.90 -17.83
N HIS A 157 -11.39 8.69 -17.68
CA HIS A 157 -12.81 8.37 -17.55
C HIS A 157 -13.09 7.90 -16.12
N VAL A 158 -14.05 8.53 -15.45
CA VAL A 158 -14.48 8.18 -14.10
C VAL A 158 -15.85 7.56 -14.15
N GLY A 159 -16.02 6.43 -13.51
CA GLY A 159 -17.29 5.71 -13.38
C GLY A 159 -17.22 4.81 -12.14
N ASN A 160 -18.13 3.86 -12.01
CA ASN A 160 -18.11 2.85 -10.95
C ASN A 160 -17.85 1.47 -11.55
N PHE A 161 -17.24 0.59 -10.77
CA PHE A 161 -17.18 -0.82 -11.16
C PHE A 161 -18.59 -1.43 -11.18
N PRO A 162 -18.87 -2.35 -12.09
CA PRO A 162 -20.21 -2.93 -12.22
C PRO A 162 -20.70 -3.58 -10.91
N GLY A 163 -21.90 -3.20 -10.46
CA GLY A 163 -22.57 -3.81 -9.30
C GLY A 163 -22.11 -3.34 -7.93
N VAL A 164 -21.18 -2.40 -7.84
CA VAL A 164 -20.65 -1.87 -6.57
C VAL A 164 -20.48 -0.34 -6.61
N THR A 165 -20.35 0.28 -5.44
CA THR A 165 -20.14 1.74 -5.28
C THR A 165 -18.67 2.15 -5.28
N VAL A 166 -17.78 1.29 -5.79
CA VAL A 166 -16.35 1.56 -5.87
C VAL A 166 -16.04 2.29 -7.17
N ASP A 167 -15.30 3.40 -7.08
CA ASP A 167 -14.91 4.21 -8.24
C ASP A 167 -13.98 3.44 -9.17
N ARG A 168 -14.29 3.51 -10.46
CA ARG A 168 -13.43 3.04 -11.55
C ARG A 168 -12.85 4.23 -12.29
N LYS A 169 -11.54 4.30 -12.40
CA LYS A 169 -10.84 5.26 -13.22
C LYS A 169 -10.07 4.52 -14.30
N SER A 170 -10.29 4.91 -15.55
CA SER A 170 -9.50 4.37 -16.66
C SER A 170 -9.09 5.49 -17.61
N GLY A 171 -8.03 5.26 -18.37
CA GLY A 171 -7.54 6.25 -19.33
C GLY A 171 -6.49 5.67 -20.27
N ALA A 172 -6.32 6.33 -21.41
CA ALA A 172 -5.27 5.98 -22.35
C ALA A 172 -3.91 6.44 -21.83
N ILE A 173 -2.89 5.61 -22.02
CA ILE A 173 -1.50 5.98 -21.68
C ILE A 173 -1.04 7.08 -22.65
N LYS A 174 -0.31 8.07 -22.14
CA LYS A 174 0.31 9.14 -22.94
C LYS A 174 1.19 8.52 -24.03
N ASP A 175 1.15 9.10 -25.21
CA ASP A 175 1.90 8.65 -26.40
C ASP A 175 1.52 7.24 -26.93
N HIS A 176 0.64 6.52 -26.22
CA HIS A 176 0.10 5.21 -26.58
C HIS A 176 -1.43 5.18 -26.48
N PRO A 177 -2.15 5.94 -27.33
CA PRO A 177 -3.61 6.09 -27.23
C PRO A 177 -4.39 4.79 -27.45
N GLU A 178 -3.77 3.78 -28.02
CA GLU A 178 -4.33 2.43 -28.18
C GLU A 178 -4.24 1.58 -26.88
N THR A 179 -3.56 2.07 -25.85
CA THR A 179 -3.36 1.33 -24.59
C THR A 179 -4.14 1.97 -23.46
N GLU A 180 -5.06 1.22 -22.87
CA GLU A 180 -5.87 1.67 -21.73
C GLU A 180 -5.31 1.11 -20.42
N VAL A 181 -5.22 1.96 -19.40
CA VAL A 181 -4.91 1.54 -18.02
C VAL A 181 -6.12 1.82 -17.13
N THR A 182 -6.49 0.86 -16.29
CA THR A 182 -7.53 0.98 -15.27
C THR A 182 -6.89 1.03 -13.88
N ASP A 183 -7.16 2.09 -13.11
CA ASP A 183 -6.75 2.21 -11.71
C ASP A 183 -7.61 1.29 -10.85
N LEU A 184 -7.00 0.27 -10.26
CA LEU A 184 -7.68 -0.67 -9.37
C LEU A 184 -7.65 -0.15 -7.93
N PRO A 185 -8.65 -0.48 -7.11
CA PRO A 185 -8.63 -0.16 -5.68
C PRO A 185 -7.36 -0.63 -5.00
N GLY A 186 -6.90 0.12 -3.98
CA GLY A 186 -5.73 -0.28 -3.18
C GLY A 186 -6.06 -1.43 -2.25
N ILE A 187 -5.36 -2.54 -2.41
CA ILE A 187 -5.60 -3.76 -1.64
C ILE A 187 -4.30 -4.29 -1.03
N TYR A 188 -4.40 -5.09 0.01
CA TYR A 188 -3.24 -5.72 0.64
C TYR A 188 -3.10 -7.19 0.26
N SER A 189 -4.19 -7.84 -0.11
CA SER A 189 -4.20 -9.23 -0.55
C SER A 189 -5.35 -9.48 -1.54
N MET A 190 -5.31 -10.63 -2.21
CA MET A 190 -6.39 -11.12 -3.09
C MET A 190 -7.46 -11.91 -2.33
N SER A 191 -7.50 -11.80 -1.02
CA SER A 191 -8.52 -12.44 -0.17
C SER A 191 -9.77 -11.57 -0.12
N PRO A 192 -10.98 -12.12 -0.27
CA PRO A 192 -12.23 -11.35 -0.36
C PRO A 192 -12.68 -10.88 1.03
N TYR A 193 -12.05 -9.84 1.58
CA TYR A 193 -12.38 -9.25 2.87
C TYR A 193 -13.17 -7.94 2.72
N SER A 194 -12.72 -7.04 1.84
CA SER A 194 -13.37 -5.77 1.56
C SER A 194 -13.97 -5.73 0.15
N SER A 195 -14.82 -4.74 -0.12
CA SER A 195 -15.38 -4.52 -1.46
C SER A 195 -14.30 -4.23 -2.49
N GLU A 196 -13.23 -3.55 -2.08
CA GLU A 196 -12.09 -3.20 -2.92
C GLU A 196 -11.32 -4.43 -3.38
N GLU A 197 -11.10 -5.39 -2.48
CA GLU A 197 -10.42 -6.66 -2.78
C GLU A 197 -11.25 -7.53 -3.71
N ILE A 198 -12.57 -7.60 -3.50
CA ILE A 198 -13.49 -8.32 -4.38
C ILE A 198 -13.46 -7.71 -5.80
N VAL A 199 -13.56 -6.39 -5.90
CA VAL A 199 -13.56 -5.67 -7.19
C VAL A 199 -12.25 -5.89 -7.96
N THR A 200 -11.11 -5.75 -7.28
CA THR A 200 -9.80 -5.95 -7.90
C THR A 200 -9.63 -7.39 -8.40
N ARG A 201 -10.02 -8.36 -7.56
CA ARG A 201 -10.00 -9.78 -7.91
C ARG A 201 -10.90 -10.08 -9.10
N ASP A 202 -12.14 -9.62 -9.11
CA ASP A 202 -13.09 -9.83 -10.19
C ASP A 202 -12.62 -9.20 -11.49
N PHE A 203 -12.01 -8.02 -11.43
CA PHE A 203 -11.42 -7.40 -12.61
C PHE A 203 -10.31 -8.25 -13.20
N LEU A 204 -9.35 -8.69 -12.38
CA LEU A 204 -8.20 -9.46 -12.85
C LEU A 204 -8.58 -10.85 -13.38
N LEU A 205 -9.53 -11.54 -12.72
CA LEU A 205 -9.96 -12.89 -13.09
C LEU A 205 -10.98 -12.93 -14.23
N ASN A 206 -11.85 -11.92 -14.37
CA ASN A 206 -12.95 -11.95 -15.34
C ASN A 206 -12.68 -11.08 -16.57
N THR A 207 -11.95 -9.95 -16.41
CA THR A 207 -11.64 -9.06 -17.53
C THR A 207 -10.41 -9.53 -18.30
N HIS A 208 -9.50 -10.28 -17.65
CA HIS A 208 -8.24 -10.76 -18.22
C HIS A 208 -7.46 -9.64 -18.94
N PRO A 209 -6.96 -8.61 -18.22
CA PRO A 209 -6.17 -7.56 -18.84
C PRO A 209 -4.93 -8.16 -19.51
N ASP A 210 -4.44 -7.50 -20.57
CA ASP A 210 -3.23 -7.95 -21.28
C ASP A 210 -1.96 -7.81 -20.44
N GLY A 211 -2.01 -6.99 -19.38
CA GLY A 211 -0.91 -6.86 -18.42
C GLY A 211 -1.31 -6.22 -17.11
N ILE A 212 -0.45 -6.39 -16.10
CA ILE A 212 -0.57 -5.76 -14.79
C ILE A 212 0.65 -4.86 -14.58
N ILE A 213 0.40 -3.61 -14.20
CA ILE A 213 1.42 -2.72 -13.64
C ILE A 213 1.24 -2.79 -12.12
N ASN A 214 2.12 -3.53 -11.44
CA ASN A 214 2.08 -3.66 -10.00
C ASN A 214 2.97 -2.60 -9.35
N ILE A 215 2.37 -1.63 -8.65
CA ILE A 215 3.11 -0.58 -7.96
C ILE A 215 3.41 -1.00 -6.51
N VAL A 216 4.67 -0.92 -6.14
CA VAL A 216 5.23 -1.30 -4.85
C VAL A 216 5.90 -0.11 -4.20
N ASP A 217 5.59 0.19 -2.96
CA ASP A 217 6.29 1.17 -2.15
C ASP A 217 7.64 0.61 -1.71
N ALA A 218 8.73 1.16 -2.23
CA ALA A 218 10.10 0.74 -1.93
C ALA A 218 10.51 1.00 -0.47
N THR A 219 9.85 1.92 0.22
CA THR A 219 10.11 2.22 1.64
C THR A 219 9.53 1.16 2.57
N ASN A 220 8.48 0.46 2.12
CA ASN A 220 7.77 -0.61 2.83
C ASN A 220 7.64 -1.88 1.96
N ILE A 221 8.73 -2.26 1.31
CA ILE A 221 8.75 -3.28 0.27
C ILE A 221 8.23 -4.63 0.77
N GLU A 222 8.57 -5.06 1.98
CA GLU A 222 8.17 -6.34 2.56
C GLU A 222 6.64 -6.48 2.61
N ARG A 223 5.95 -5.44 3.03
CA ARG A 223 4.49 -5.44 3.10
C ARG A 223 3.84 -5.48 1.72
N ASN A 224 4.44 -4.78 0.75
CA ASN A 224 3.90 -4.65 -0.59
C ASN A 224 4.11 -5.93 -1.42
N LEU A 225 5.21 -6.63 -1.24
CA LEU A 225 5.53 -7.86 -1.96
C LEU A 225 4.54 -8.99 -1.68
N TYR A 226 3.82 -8.98 -0.58
CA TYR A 226 2.81 -9.99 -0.28
C TYR A 226 1.69 -10.02 -1.35
N LEU A 227 1.19 -8.86 -1.76
CA LEU A 227 0.26 -8.74 -2.87
C LEU A 227 0.92 -9.12 -4.19
N THR A 228 2.15 -8.68 -4.42
CA THR A 228 2.91 -8.99 -5.65
C THR A 228 2.97 -10.49 -5.90
N MET A 229 3.28 -11.29 -4.87
CA MET A 229 3.33 -12.75 -5.00
C MET A 229 1.98 -13.35 -5.42
N GLN A 230 0.87 -12.84 -4.88
CA GLN A 230 -0.46 -13.31 -5.26
C GLN A 230 -0.86 -12.89 -6.69
N LEU A 231 -0.42 -11.71 -7.14
CA LEU A 231 -0.59 -11.27 -8.53
C LEU A 231 0.21 -12.14 -9.50
N MET A 232 1.42 -12.56 -9.12
CA MET A 232 2.26 -13.47 -9.93
C MET A 232 1.60 -14.84 -10.13
N GLU A 233 0.87 -15.35 -9.13
CA GLU A 233 0.12 -16.61 -9.23
C GLU A 233 -1.03 -16.56 -10.26
N LEU A 234 -1.45 -15.35 -10.72
CA LEU A 234 -2.46 -15.19 -11.77
C LEU A 234 -1.93 -15.47 -13.17
N GLU A 235 -0.62 -15.57 -13.35
CA GLU A 235 0.04 -15.83 -14.64
C GLU A 235 -0.35 -14.81 -15.74
N ILE A 236 -0.65 -13.58 -15.38
CA ILE A 236 -0.86 -12.44 -16.29
C ILE A 236 0.49 -11.74 -16.51
N PRO A 237 0.82 -11.28 -17.74
CA PRO A 237 2.00 -10.47 -17.99
C PRO A 237 2.09 -9.31 -17.00
N MET A 238 3.24 -9.12 -16.34
CA MET A 238 3.34 -8.17 -15.24
C MET A 238 4.69 -7.44 -15.24
N VAL A 239 4.65 -6.16 -14.88
CA VAL A 239 5.83 -5.36 -14.53
C VAL A 239 5.66 -4.81 -13.12
N LEU A 240 6.73 -4.79 -12.35
CA LEU A 240 6.75 -4.24 -11.00
C LEU A 240 7.33 -2.82 -11.04
N ALA A 241 6.51 -1.82 -10.71
CA ALA A 241 6.92 -0.43 -10.57
C ALA A 241 7.36 -0.18 -9.12
N LEU A 242 8.66 -0.12 -8.88
CA LEU A 242 9.25 0.10 -7.56
C LEU A 242 9.28 1.61 -7.26
N ASN A 243 8.23 2.10 -6.62
CA ASN A 243 8.00 3.53 -6.39
C ASN A 243 8.66 4.06 -5.11
N MET A 244 8.77 5.38 -4.98
CA MET A 244 9.42 6.09 -3.86
C MET A 244 10.92 5.80 -3.74
N MET A 245 11.58 5.47 -4.85
CA MET A 245 13.02 5.24 -4.87
C MET A 245 13.85 6.48 -4.53
N ASP A 246 13.29 7.66 -4.75
CA ASP A 246 13.87 8.93 -4.31
C ASP A 246 13.93 9.03 -2.77
N GLU A 247 12.93 8.53 -2.05
CA GLU A 247 12.94 8.49 -0.58
C GLU A 247 13.93 7.45 -0.05
N VAL A 248 13.99 6.27 -0.67
CA VAL A 248 14.99 5.24 -0.32
C VAL A 248 16.41 5.79 -0.46
N ARG A 249 16.70 6.48 -1.59
CA ARG A 249 18.02 7.10 -1.85
C ARG A 249 18.29 8.27 -0.89
N ALA A 250 17.31 9.12 -0.62
CA ALA A 250 17.43 10.24 0.33
C ALA A 250 17.77 9.75 1.74
N ASN A 251 17.24 8.60 2.15
CA ASN A 251 17.56 7.95 3.41
C ASN A 251 18.89 7.18 3.38
N GLY A 252 19.61 7.18 2.25
CA GLY A 252 20.91 6.50 2.07
C GLY A 252 20.79 4.99 1.89
N GLY A 253 19.59 4.48 1.60
CA GLY A 253 19.33 3.09 1.24
C GLY A 253 19.47 2.85 -0.25
N THR A 254 19.47 1.59 -0.65
CA THR A 254 19.36 1.16 -2.04
C THR A 254 18.68 -0.20 -2.14
N ILE A 255 18.11 -0.51 -3.30
CA ILE A 255 17.56 -1.81 -3.63
C ILE A 255 18.31 -2.33 -4.85
N MET A 256 18.75 -3.58 -4.78
CA MET A 256 19.46 -4.25 -5.87
C MET A 256 18.45 -4.74 -6.90
N VAL A 257 18.05 -3.85 -7.81
CA VAL A 257 16.95 -4.05 -8.76
C VAL A 257 17.16 -5.31 -9.60
N ASN A 258 18.32 -5.47 -10.22
CA ASN A 258 18.63 -6.63 -11.07
C ASN A 258 18.53 -7.97 -10.31
N GLU A 259 18.98 -7.99 -9.05
CA GLU A 259 18.91 -9.18 -8.20
C GLU A 259 17.45 -9.48 -7.77
N LEU A 260 16.68 -8.40 -7.54
CA LEU A 260 15.25 -8.52 -7.24
C LEU A 260 14.47 -9.09 -8.44
N GLU A 261 14.77 -8.63 -9.65
CA GLU A 261 14.20 -9.14 -10.90
C GLU A 261 14.51 -10.62 -11.11
N GLU A 262 15.79 -11.02 -10.96
CA GLU A 262 16.22 -12.40 -11.13
C GLU A 262 15.50 -13.33 -10.13
N LEU A 263 15.36 -12.89 -8.87
CA LEU A 263 14.74 -13.68 -7.82
C LEU A 263 13.21 -13.75 -7.94
N LEU A 264 12.56 -12.70 -8.41
CA LEU A 264 11.11 -12.66 -8.65
C LEU A 264 10.73 -13.25 -10.02
N GLY A 265 11.58 -13.10 -11.03
CA GLY A 265 11.27 -13.53 -12.41
C GLY A 265 10.24 -12.61 -13.10
N VAL A 266 10.24 -11.32 -12.77
CA VAL A 266 9.45 -10.26 -13.41
C VAL A 266 10.31 -9.00 -13.56
N PRO A 267 10.10 -8.18 -14.59
CA PRO A 267 10.77 -6.90 -14.73
C PRO A 267 10.45 -5.97 -13.55
N VAL A 268 11.46 -5.30 -13.02
CA VAL A 268 11.33 -4.34 -11.91
C VAL A 268 11.89 -3.00 -12.34
N VAL A 269 11.05 -1.98 -12.43
CA VAL A 269 11.45 -0.64 -12.84
C VAL A 269 11.44 0.30 -11.65
N PRO A 270 12.59 0.87 -11.26
CA PRO A 270 12.67 1.84 -10.18
C PRO A 270 12.11 3.19 -10.64
N ILE A 271 11.10 3.71 -9.92
CA ILE A 271 10.43 4.96 -10.27
C ILE A 271 10.30 5.91 -9.08
N SER A 272 10.05 7.18 -9.40
CA SER A 272 9.46 8.15 -8.49
C SER A 272 8.27 8.81 -9.18
N ALA A 273 7.06 8.33 -8.89
CA ALA A 273 5.84 8.87 -9.48
C ALA A 273 5.63 10.36 -9.14
N ALA A 274 6.03 10.79 -7.95
CA ALA A 274 5.95 12.18 -7.52
C ALA A 274 6.88 13.11 -8.34
N LYS A 275 8.04 12.62 -8.76
CA LYS A 275 9.03 13.39 -9.55
C LYS A 275 8.97 13.10 -11.04
N ASN A 276 8.10 12.20 -11.47
CA ASN A 276 7.99 11.74 -12.87
C ASN A 276 9.31 11.12 -13.38
N GLU A 277 9.99 10.34 -12.53
CA GLU A 277 11.23 9.64 -12.87
C GLU A 277 10.95 8.17 -13.18
N GLY A 278 11.52 7.60 -14.25
CA GLY A 278 11.41 6.19 -14.64
C GLY A 278 10.06 5.79 -15.26
N ILE A 279 9.16 6.74 -15.53
CA ILE A 279 7.81 6.42 -16.02
C ILE A 279 7.82 5.93 -17.47
N ASP A 280 8.63 6.54 -18.34
CA ASP A 280 8.73 6.15 -19.75
C ASP A 280 9.30 4.72 -19.86
N GLU A 281 10.33 4.41 -19.10
CA GLU A 281 10.91 3.06 -19.01
C GLU A 281 9.89 2.03 -18.51
N LEU A 282 9.09 2.39 -17.50
CA LEU A 282 8.01 1.54 -17.00
C LEU A 282 6.99 1.23 -18.10
N VAL A 283 6.60 2.22 -18.90
CA VAL A 283 5.66 2.03 -20.01
C VAL A 283 6.26 1.11 -21.08
N GLU A 284 7.53 1.29 -21.44
CA GLU A 284 8.22 0.44 -22.42
C GLU A 284 8.26 -1.03 -21.96
N HIS A 285 8.61 -1.28 -20.69
CA HIS A 285 8.59 -2.64 -20.12
C HIS A 285 7.17 -3.22 -20.06
N ALA A 286 6.18 -2.45 -19.65
CA ALA A 286 4.79 -2.90 -19.61
C ALA A 286 4.28 -3.31 -20.99
N LEU A 287 4.50 -2.48 -22.00
CA LEU A 287 4.13 -2.78 -23.39
C LEU A 287 4.87 -4.01 -23.92
N HIS A 288 6.16 -4.15 -23.57
CA HIS A 288 6.97 -5.29 -24.00
C HIS A 288 6.42 -6.61 -23.45
N VAL A 289 6.23 -6.72 -22.12
CA VAL A 289 5.76 -7.99 -21.51
C VAL A 289 4.35 -8.36 -21.98
N ALA A 290 3.45 -7.37 -22.13
CA ALA A 290 2.10 -7.61 -22.61
C ALA A 290 2.09 -8.08 -24.06
N ARG A 291 2.82 -7.40 -24.96
CA ARG A 291 2.90 -7.76 -26.39
C ARG A 291 3.50 -9.13 -26.60
N HIS A 292 4.54 -9.49 -25.86
CA HIS A 292 5.21 -10.79 -25.97
C HIS A 292 4.56 -11.88 -25.10
N ARG A 293 3.51 -11.54 -24.34
CA ARG A 293 2.82 -12.43 -23.39
C ARG A 293 3.81 -13.09 -22.42
N GLU A 294 4.68 -12.30 -21.87
CA GLU A 294 5.67 -12.72 -20.89
C GLU A 294 5.06 -12.75 -19.49
N VAL A 295 4.70 -13.95 -19.03
CA VAL A 295 4.15 -14.17 -17.70
C VAL A 295 5.27 -14.31 -16.66
N PRO A 296 5.01 -14.13 -15.36
CA PRO A 296 5.99 -14.29 -14.30
C PRO A 296 6.71 -15.63 -14.38
N GLY A 297 8.03 -15.61 -14.34
CA GLY A 297 8.86 -16.80 -14.41
C GLY A 297 8.81 -17.65 -13.16
N ARG A 298 8.55 -17.01 -12.01
CA ARG A 298 8.38 -17.69 -10.73
C ARG A 298 6.93 -17.58 -10.26
N ILE A 299 6.33 -18.71 -10.00
CA ILE A 299 5.00 -18.83 -9.39
C ILE A 299 5.02 -19.71 -8.14
N ASP A 300 6.16 -20.34 -7.85
CA ASP A 300 6.38 -21.17 -6.67
C ASP A 300 7.35 -20.47 -5.71
N PHE A 301 6.85 -20.19 -4.52
CA PHE A 301 7.55 -19.48 -3.46
C PHE A 301 7.95 -20.40 -2.31
N CYS A 302 7.66 -21.69 -2.44
CA CYS A 302 8.01 -22.71 -1.47
C CYS A 302 9.45 -23.18 -1.70
N ASP A 303 10.16 -23.48 -0.62
CA ASP A 303 11.42 -24.21 -0.69
C ASP A 303 11.15 -25.70 -0.48
N ALA A 304 11.30 -26.49 -1.55
CA ALA A 304 11.02 -27.93 -1.51
C ALA A 304 11.94 -28.71 -0.55
N THR A 305 13.05 -28.11 -0.13
CA THR A 305 14.11 -28.77 0.68
C THR A 305 14.01 -28.49 2.17
N ASP A 306 13.31 -27.43 2.58
CA ASP A 306 13.21 -27.03 3.99
C ASP A 306 11.90 -27.51 4.65
N GLY A 307 12.02 -28.27 5.70
CA GLY A 307 11.04 -28.82 6.64
C GLY A 307 9.57 -28.39 6.48
N LYS A 308 9.20 -27.25 7.04
CA LYS A 308 7.82 -26.71 6.97
C LYS A 308 7.43 -26.26 5.56
N ASP A 309 8.33 -25.62 4.84
CA ASP A 309 8.09 -25.15 3.48
C ASP A 309 7.90 -26.33 2.51
N GLY A 310 8.57 -27.45 2.75
CA GLY A 310 8.37 -28.69 2.01
C GLY A 310 6.95 -29.29 2.16
N ALA A 311 6.34 -29.16 3.34
CA ALA A 311 4.96 -29.60 3.57
C ALA A 311 3.96 -28.73 2.80
N VAL A 312 4.14 -27.39 2.82
CA VAL A 312 3.32 -26.46 2.05
C VAL A 312 3.45 -26.74 0.55
N HIS A 313 4.68 -26.94 0.05
CA HIS A 313 4.92 -27.28 -1.35
C HIS A 313 4.15 -28.53 -1.78
N ARG A 314 4.27 -29.65 -1.02
CA ARG A 314 3.56 -30.88 -1.33
C ARG A 314 2.04 -30.69 -1.35
N CYS A 315 1.50 -29.97 -0.38
CA CYS A 315 0.07 -29.71 -0.27
C CYS A 315 -0.45 -28.91 -1.49
N ILE A 316 0.19 -27.81 -1.84
CA ILE A 316 -0.22 -27.00 -3.00
C ILE A 316 -0.06 -27.79 -4.30
N HIS A 317 1.02 -28.56 -4.44
CA HIS A 317 1.26 -29.36 -5.63
C HIS A 317 0.22 -30.49 -5.78
N ALA A 318 -0.13 -31.17 -4.70
CA ALA A 318 -1.19 -32.18 -4.70
C ALA A 318 -2.55 -31.56 -5.04
N ALA A 319 -2.87 -30.39 -4.44
CA ALA A 319 -4.08 -29.65 -4.76
C ALA A 319 -4.11 -29.23 -6.24
N ALA A 320 -3.00 -28.73 -6.78
CA ALA A 320 -2.91 -28.36 -8.20
C ALA A 320 -3.18 -29.54 -9.13
N HIS A 321 -2.59 -30.70 -8.88
CA HIS A 321 -2.88 -31.89 -9.66
C HIS A 321 -4.34 -32.34 -9.57
N LEU A 322 -4.92 -32.22 -8.37
CA LEU A 322 -6.32 -32.61 -8.15
C LEU A 322 -7.29 -31.74 -8.96
N ILE A 323 -6.99 -30.43 -9.09
CA ILE A 323 -7.93 -29.47 -9.68
C ILE A 323 -7.59 -29.07 -11.13
N GLU A 324 -6.61 -29.68 -11.77
CA GLU A 324 -6.11 -29.26 -13.10
C GLU A 324 -7.26 -29.16 -14.14
N ASP A 325 -8.07 -30.21 -14.26
CA ASP A 325 -9.21 -30.25 -15.19
C ASP A 325 -10.32 -29.24 -14.77
N HIS A 326 -10.51 -29.04 -13.47
CA HIS A 326 -11.52 -28.14 -12.92
C HIS A 326 -11.13 -26.68 -13.16
N ALA A 327 -9.88 -26.31 -12.91
CA ALA A 327 -9.34 -24.99 -13.16
C ALA A 327 -9.40 -24.63 -14.65
N GLN A 328 -9.04 -25.58 -15.54
CA GLN A 328 -9.14 -25.38 -16.98
C GLN A 328 -10.59 -25.16 -17.43
N ARG A 329 -11.55 -25.93 -16.92
CA ARG A 329 -12.98 -25.75 -17.22
C ARG A 329 -13.52 -24.42 -16.72
N ALA A 330 -13.07 -23.96 -15.56
CA ALA A 330 -13.47 -22.70 -14.97
C ALA A 330 -12.74 -21.50 -15.58
N GLY A 331 -11.69 -21.71 -16.40
CA GLY A 331 -10.86 -20.64 -16.95
C GLY A 331 -10.03 -19.90 -15.90
N LEU A 332 -9.67 -20.60 -14.80
CA LEU A 332 -8.94 -20.01 -13.67
C LEU A 332 -7.46 -20.43 -13.73
N PRO A 333 -6.52 -19.54 -13.32
CA PRO A 333 -5.11 -19.88 -13.20
C PRO A 333 -4.90 -21.02 -12.19
N LEU A 334 -4.17 -22.06 -12.59
CA LEU A 334 -4.06 -23.32 -11.83
C LEU A 334 -3.41 -23.08 -10.45
N ARG A 335 -2.26 -22.40 -10.45
CA ARG A 335 -1.50 -22.16 -9.21
C ARG A 335 -2.29 -21.30 -8.22
N PHE A 336 -2.86 -20.20 -8.69
CA PHE A 336 -3.72 -19.34 -7.89
C PHE A 336 -4.90 -20.10 -7.28
N SER A 337 -5.59 -20.90 -8.10
CA SER A 337 -6.73 -21.72 -7.67
C SER A 337 -6.35 -22.74 -6.62
N ALA A 338 -5.23 -23.45 -6.81
CA ALA A 338 -4.73 -24.43 -5.84
C ALA A 338 -4.37 -23.77 -4.50
N THR A 339 -3.66 -22.65 -4.52
CA THR A 339 -3.30 -21.93 -3.32
C THR A 339 -4.51 -21.40 -2.58
N LYS A 340 -5.47 -20.78 -3.30
CA LYS A 340 -6.71 -20.25 -2.70
C LYS A 340 -7.64 -21.35 -2.20
N LEU A 341 -7.68 -22.51 -2.86
CA LEU A 341 -8.43 -23.66 -2.40
C LEU A 341 -7.87 -24.22 -1.08
N VAL A 342 -6.54 -24.35 -0.97
CA VAL A 342 -5.89 -24.75 0.29
C VAL A 342 -6.15 -23.71 1.38
N GLU A 343 -6.15 -22.41 1.08
CA GLU A 343 -6.54 -21.34 2.03
C GLU A 343 -8.02 -21.42 2.46
N GLY A 344 -8.86 -22.17 1.75
CA GLY A 344 -10.29 -22.30 2.02
C GLY A 344 -11.12 -21.12 1.49
N ASP A 345 -10.75 -20.61 0.32
CA ASP A 345 -11.49 -19.56 -0.38
C ASP A 345 -12.77 -20.13 -0.98
N GLN A 346 -13.92 -19.75 -0.40
CA GLN A 346 -15.23 -20.26 -0.79
C GLN A 346 -15.62 -19.92 -2.24
N LEU A 347 -15.14 -18.80 -2.78
CA LEU A 347 -15.43 -18.40 -4.16
C LEU A 347 -14.73 -19.32 -5.14
N ILE A 348 -13.49 -19.69 -4.88
CA ILE A 348 -12.73 -20.64 -5.69
C ILE A 348 -13.29 -22.05 -5.53
N GLU A 349 -13.61 -22.48 -4.31
CA GLU A 349 -14.23 -23.77 -4.05
C GLU A 349 -15.55 -23.93 -4.84
N ALA A 350 -16.41 -22.92 -4.81
CA ALA A 350 -17.65 -22.92 -5.58
C ALA A 350 -17.44 -22.92 -7.10
N ALA A 351 -16.39 -22.23 -7.59
CA ALA A 351 -16.09 -22.18 -9.02
C ALA A 351 -15.52 -23.51 -9.55
N LEU A 352 -14.72 -24.20 -8.76
CA LEU A 352 -14.08 -25.46 -9.14
C LEU A 352 -15.05 -26.66 -9.14
N GLN A 353 -16.10 -26.65 -8.31
CA GLN A 353 -17.13 -27.69 -8.24
C GLN A 353 -16.55 -29.10 -8.04
N LEU A 354 -15.71 -29.30 -7.02
CA LEU A 354 -15.13 -30.59 -6.68
C LEU A 354 -16.20 -31.59 -6.26
N ASP A 355 -15.97 -32.87 -6.56
CA ASP A 355 -16.81 -33.95 -6.07
C ASP A 355 -16.49 -34.28 -4.59
N GLU A 356 -17.30 -35.20 -4.01
CA GLU A 356 -17.17 -35.59 -2.60
C GLU A 356 -15.82 -36.29 -2.32
N ASN A 357 -15.33 -37.12 -3.24
CA ASN A 357 -14.06 -37.84 -3.10
C ASN A 357 -12.89 -36.90 -3.21
N GLU A 358 -12.94 -35.95 -4.15
CA GLU A 358 -11.91 -34.91 -4.35
C GLU A 358 -11.83 -33.99 -3.12
N THR A 359 -12.97 -33.61 -2.57
CA THR A 359 -13.04 -32.81 -1.33
C THR A 359 -12.45 -33.56 -0.14
N GLU A 360 -12.74 -34.87 0.00
CA GLU A 360 -12.16 -35.71 1.05
C GLU A 360 -10.63 -35.83 0.90
N LEU A 361 -10.13 -36.08 -0.34
CA LEU A 361 -8.70 -36.16 -0.62
C LEU A 361 -7.97 -34.84 -0.31
N LEU A 362 -8.55 -33.71 -0.70
CA LEU A 362 -8.04 -32.39 -0.34
C LEU A 362 -7.99 -32.20 1.17
N GLY A 363 -9.04 -32.61 1.89
CA GLY A 363 -9.10 -32.56 3.35
C GLY A 363 -8.00 -33.37 4.01
N HIS A 364 -7.68 -34.54 3.51
CA HIS A 364 -6.55 -35.36 3.98
C HIS A 364 -5.20 -34.67 3.77
N THR A 365 -5.00 -34.08 2.58
CA THR A 365 -3.77 -33.37 2.24
C THR A 365 -3.56 -32.12 3.12
N ILE A 366 -4.65 -31.40 3.42
CA ILE A 366 -4.61 -30.24 4.33
C ILE A 366 -4.31 -30.70 5.78
N ALA A 367 -4.93 -31.77 6.25
CA ALA A 367 -4.66 -32.31 7.58
C ALA A 367 -3.21 -32.78 7.74
N GLU A 368 -2.59 -33.32 6.70
CA GLU A 368 -1.16 -33.66 6.67
C GLU A 368 -0.29 -32.40 6.79
N LEU A 369 -0.59 -31.34 6.02
CA LEU A 369 0.07 -30.05 6.11
C LEU A 369 0.01 -29.47 7.54
N GLU A 370 -1.17 -29.43 8.16
CA GLU A 370 -1.37 -28.89 9.49
C GLU A 370 -0.64 -29.70 10.59
N ASN A 371 -0.62 -31.04 10.44
CA ASN A 371 0.11 -31.90 11.37
C ASN A 371 1.63 -31.73 11.25
N GLU A 372 2.18 -31.58 10.05
CA GLU A 372 3.62 -31.43 9.84
C GLU A 372 4.12 -30.03 10.23
N THR A 373 3.36 -28.97 9.92
CA THR A 373 3.76 -27.60 10.21
C THR A 373 3.44 -27.18 11.65
N GLY A 374 2.42 -27.78 12.26
CA GLY A 374 1.84 -27.35 13.54
C GLY A 374 1.11 -26.01 13.43
N LEU A 375 0.81 -25.54 12.20
CA LEU A 375 0.05 -24.34 11.87
C LEU A 375 -1.22 -24.76 11.13
N ASP A 376 -2.29 -24.01 11.26
CA ASP A 376 -3.41 -24.18 10.37
C ASP A 376 -3.07 -23.74 8.94
N ARG A 377 -3.85 -24.19 7.96
CA ARG A 377 -3.61 -23.99 6.53
C ARG A 377 -3.39 -22.51 6.13
N GLU A 378 -4.20 -21.60 6.68
CA GLU A 378 -4.11 -20.17 6.36
C GLU A 378 -2.79 -19.57 6.91
N ALA A 379 -2.46 -19.87 8.16
CA ALA A 379 -1.22 -19.41 8.78
C ALA A 379 0.03 -20.02 8.12
N ALA A 380 -0.03 -21.30 7.69
CA ALA A 380 1.09 -21.96 7.02
C ALA A 380 1.41 -21.30 5.67
N LEU A 381 0.39 -20.96 4.87
CA LEU A 381 0.57 -20.29 3.60
C LEU A 381 1.05 -18.84 3.76
N ALA A 382 0.48 -18.11 4.71
CA ALA A 382 0.93 -16.75 5.00
C ALA A 382 2.39 -16.73 5.49
N ASP A 383 2.77 -17.64 6.40
CA ASP A 383 4.13 -17.76 6.91
C ASP A 383 5.13 -18.12 5.80
N MET A 384 4.78 -19.03 4.91
CA MET A 384 5.59 -19.38 3.72
C MET A 384 5.88 -18.13 2.87
N ARG A 385 4.84 -17.34 2.51
CA ARG A 385 5.02 -16.13 1.70
C ARG A 385 5.91 -15.10 2.41
N PHE A 386 5.66 -14.83 3.69
CA PHE A 386 6.50 -13.88 4.43
C PHE A 386 7.93 -14.37 4.61
N THR A 387 8.15 -15.66 4.83
CA THR A 387 9.51 -16.24 4.88
C THR A 387 10.25 -16.05 3.56
N PHE A 388 9.57 -16.23 2.43
CA PHE A 388 10.16 -15.94 1.12
C PHE A 388 10.49 -14.45 0.97
N ILE A 389 9.57 -13.56 1.33
CA ILE A 389 9.77 -12.10 1.26
C ILE A 389 10.95 -11.67 2.14
N GLU A 390 11.06 -12.16 3.37
CA GLU A 390 12.18 -11.88 4.26
C GLU A 390 13.52 -12.28 3.63
N ARG A 391 13.62 -13.50 3.10
CA ARG A 391 14.82 -13.98 2.41
C ARG A 391 15.15 -13.16 1.15
N LEU A 392 14.14 -12.71 0.43
CA LEU A 392 14.29 -11.85 -0.75
C LEU A 392 14.82 -10.47 -0.36
N CYS A 393 14.18 -9.82 0.61
CA CYS A 393 14.57 -8.49 1.07
C CYS A 393 15.94 -8.50 1.75
N ASP A 394 16.29 -9.54 2.49
CA ASP A 394 17.61 -9.73 3.09
C ASP A 394 18.74 -9.73 2.05
N LYS A 395 18.47 -10.21 0.83
CA LYS A 395 19.45 -10.23 -0.25
C LYS A 395 19.47 -8.93 -1.04
N THR A 396 18.31 -8.32 -1.26
CA THR A 396 18.16 -7.24 -2.25
C THR A 396 18.02 -5.85 -1.67
N VAL A 397 17.63 -5.71 -0.39
CA VAL A 397 17.40 -4.42 0.25
C VAL A 397 18.56 -4.03 1.14
N VAL A 398 19.22 -2.92 0.82
CA VAL A 398 20.29 -2.34 1.64
C VAL A 398 19.72 -1.19 2.46
N ARG A 399 19.56 -1.41 3.77
CA ARG A 399 19.13 -0.36 4.70
C ARG A 399 20.35 0.30 5.33
N PRO A 400 20.48 1.62 5.29
CA PRO A 400 21.51 2.31 6.05
C PRO A 400 21.22 2.18 7.53
N GLY A 401 22.25 2.16 8.35
CA GLY A 401 22.06 2.38 9.79
C GLY A 401 21.39 3.75 10.01
N GLU A 402 20.51 3.84 11.04
CA GLU A 402 19.68 5.02 11.35
C GLU A 402 20.33 6.37 11.01
N SER A 403 19.75 7.10 10.06
CA SER A 403 20.25 8.43 9.68
C SER A 403 20.04 9.41 10.84
N ARG A 404 20.90 10.45 10.92
CA ARG A 404 20.71 11.51 11.93
C ARG A 404 19.35 12.23 11.77
N GLU A 405 18.83 12.27 10.56
CA GLU A 405 17.55 12.89 10.23
C GLU A 405 16.38 12.04 10.74
N HIS A 406 16.45 10.72 10.57
CA HIS A 406 15.47 9.79 11.13
C HIS A 406 15.41 9.90 12.66
N LYS A 407 16.57 9.90 13.36
CA LYS A 407 16.62 10.10 14.82
C LYS A 407 15.99 11.42 15.25
N ARG A 408 16.17 12.48 14.46
CA ARG A 408 15.61 13.81 14.74
C ARG A 408 14.08 13.83 14.52
N SER A 409 13.61 13.18 13.45
CA SER A 409 12.19 13.01 13.16
C SER A 409 11.49 12.21 14.26
N VAL A 410 12.04 11.06 14.65
CA VAL A 410 11.52 10.24 15.75
C VAL A 410 11.52 11.00 17.08
N ALA A 411 12.56 11.82 17.36
CA ALA A 411 12.60 12.63 18.57
C ALA A 411 11.53 13.73 18.57
N MET A 412 11.27 14.35 17.41
CA MET A 412 10.20 15.33 17.24
C MET A 412 8.82 14.68 17.38
N ASP A 413 8.63 13.55 16.74
CA ASP A 413 7.39 12.77 16.78
C ASP A 413 7.05 12.36 18.23
N LYS A 414 8.04 11.90 18.99
CA LYS A 414 7.88 11.57 20.42
C LYS A 414 7.40 12.74 21.28
N VAL A 415 7.73 13.98 20.89
CA VAL A 415 7.24 15.18 21.57
C VAL A 415 5.85 15.57 21.10
N LEU A 416 5.62 15.55 19.78
CA LEU A 416 4.36 16.00 19.18
C LEU A 416 3.21 15.01 19.42
N THR A 417 3.49 13.71 19.43
CA THR A 417 2.49 12.64 19.58
C THR A 417 2.52 11.96 20.96
N GLY A 418 3.37 12.40 21.88
CA GLY A 418 3.52 11.80 23.20
C GLY A 418 2.23 11.89 24.05
N LYS A 419 1.94 10.85 24.84
CA LYS A 419 0.72 10.68 25.65
C LYS A 419 0.30 11.93 26.45
N TYR A 420 1.27 12.68 26.99
CA TYR A 420 1.01 13.90 27.80
C TYR A 420 1.33 15.20 27.06
N THR A 421 2.10 15.15 25.98
CA THR A 421 2.59 16.31 25.25
C THR A 421 1.75 16.61 24.00
N ALA A 422 1.10 15.62 23.41
CA ALA A 422 0.33 15.76 22.18
C ALA A 422 -0.78 16.84 22.32
N LEU A 423 -1.63 16.74 23.35
CA LEU A 423 -2.73 17.67 23.53
C LEU A 423 -2.27 19.12 23.79
N PRO A 424 -1.30 19.39 24.70
CA PRO A 424 -0.70 20.73 24.84
C PRO A 424 -0.04 21.26 23.57
N CYS A 425 0.70 20.43 22.82
CA CYS A 425 1.30 20.80 21.53
C CYS A 425 0.23 21.19 20.51
N PHE A 426 -0.81 20.36 20.36
CA PHE A 426 -1.94 20.62 19.47
C PHE A 426 -2.61 21.97 19.80
N ILE A 427 -2.94 22.20 21.07
CA ILE A 427 -3.55 23.46 21.50
C ILE A 427 -2.61 24.64 21.21
N GLY A 428 -1.30 24.47 21.45
CA GLY A 428 -0.29 25.50 21.19
C GLY A 428 -0.19 25.84 19.69
N ILE A 429 -0.13 24.83 18.83
CA ILE A 429 -0.07 25.00 17.38
C ILE A 429 -1.35 25.65 16.86
N MET A 430 -2.52 25.17 17.29
CA MET A 430 -3.79 25.75 16.87
C MET A 430 -3.93 27.20 17.35
N ALA A 431 -3.54 27.50 18.60
CA ALA A 431 -3.54 28.87 19.11
C ALA A 431 -2.60 29.79 18.30
N LEU A 432 -1.43 29.27 17.90
CA LEU A 432 -0.49 29.99 17.04
C LEU A 432 -1.08 30.27 15.65
N VAL A 433 -1.70 29.26 15.02
CA VAL A 433 -2.36 29.40 13.72
C VAL A 433 -3.48 30.43 13.78
N PHE A 434 -4.35 30.36 14.79
CA PHE A 434 -5.42 31.35 14.97
C PHE A 434 -4.86 32.76 15.25
N TRP A 435 -3.84 32.88 16.08
CA TRP A 435 -3.22 34.16 16.36
C TRP A 435 -2.57 34.78 15.11
N LEU A 436 -1.87 34.00 14.30
CA LEU A 436 -1.30 34.46 13.03
C LEU A 436 -2.40 34.85 12.03
N THR A 437 -3.45 34.03 11.91
CA THR A 437 -4.54 34.25 10.96
C THR A 437 -5.36 35.48 11.29
N PHE A 438 -5.82 35.63 12.55
CA PHE A 438 -6.73 36.71 12.93
C PHE A 438 -6.02 37.93 13.51
N GLY A 439 -4.84 37.74 14.12
CA GLY A 439 -4.16 38.83 14.82
C GLY A 439 -3.04 39.49 14.02
N VAL A 440 -2.38 38.83 13.13
CA VAL A 440 -1.18 39.34 12.45
C VAL A 440 -1.33 39.40 10.95
N ILE A 441 -1.25 38.22 10.30
CA ILE A 441 -1.16 38.12 8.82
C ILE A 441 -2.53 38.44 8.19
N GLY A 442 -3.57 37.75 8.62
CA GLY A 442 -4.91 37.96 8.07
C GLY A 442 -5.45 39.36 8.34
N ALA A 443 -5.20 39.91 9.52
CA ALA A 443 -5.57 41.28 9.84
C ALA A 443 -4.83 42.29 8.96
N ALA A 444 -3.50 42.18 8.83
CA ALA A 444 -2.72 43.10 8.01
C ALA A 444 -3.12 43.07 6.52
N LEU A 445 -3.39 41.86 5.99
CA LEU A 445 -3.85 41.68 4.61
C LEU A 445 -5.29 42.23 4.42
N SER A 446 -6.15 42.05 5.42
CA SER A 446 -7.52 42.60 5.41
C SER A 446 -7.50 44.13 5.43
N ASP A 447 -6.65 44.76 6.26
CA ASP A 447 -6.48 46.19 6.30
C ASP A 447 -5.95 46.74 4.97
N LEU A 448 -4.96 46.05 4.37
CA LEU A 448 -4.42 46.43 3.06
C LEU A 448 -5.49 46.35 1.96
N LEU A 449 -6.31 45.29 1.96
CA LEU A 449 -7.40 45.14 1.01
C LEU A 449 -8.48 46.18 1.21
N THR A 450 -8.82 46.52 2.46
CA THR A 450 -9.79 47.57 2.82
C THR A 450 -9.33 48.93 2.28
N LEU A 451 -8.03 49.27 2.46
CA LEU A 451 -7.46 50.49 1.88
C LEU A 451 -7.60 50.53 0.35
N GLY A 452 -7.41 49.40 -0.29
CA GLY A 452 -7.63 49.26 -1.76
C GLY A 452 -9.09 49.48 -2.16
N ILE A 453 -10.02 48.86 -1.42
CA ILE A 453 -11.45 48.98 -1.63
C ILE A 453 -11.91 50.43 -1.44
N ASP A 454 -11.44 51.09 -0.34
CA ASP A 454 -11.76 52.50 -0.05
C ASP A 454 -11.22 53.41 -1.15
N ALA A 455 -10.04 53.16 -1.67
CA ALA A 455 -9.48 53.96 -2.78
C ALA A 455 -10.32 53.82 -4.05
N VAL A 456 -10.80 52.62 -4.39
CA VAL A 456 -11.68 52.39 -5.55
C VAL A 456 -13.05 53.02 -5.30
N THR A 457 -13.60 52.90 -4.10
CA THR A 457 -14.89 53.48 -3.73
C THR A 457 -14.83 55.00 -3.82
N ASN A 458 -13.78 55.63 -3.31
CA ASN A 458 -13.58 57.08 -3.38
C ASN A 458 -13.41 57.55 -4.85
N ALA A 459 -12.69 56.82 -5.67
CA ALA A 459 -12.55 57.13 -7.08
C ALA A 459 -13.90 57.04 -7.83
N ALA A 460 -14.70 56.02 -7.51
CA ALA A 460 -16.04 55.84 -8.05
C ALA A 460 -16.99 56.98 -7.59
N ASP A 461 -16.94 57.37 -6.32
CA ASP A 461 -17.70 58.48 -5.73
C ASP A 461 -17.41 59.80 -6.44
N HIS A 462 -16.14 60.13 -6.62
CA HIS A 462 -15.72 61.31 -7.38
C HIS A 462 -16.17 61.31 -8.84
N ALA A 463 -16.07 60.16 -9.49
CA ALA A 463 -16.49 59.99 -10.87
C ALA A 463 -18.00 60.17 -11.03
N LEU A 464 -18.83 59.54 -10.18
CA LEU A 464 -20.30 59.63 -10.20
C LEU A 464 -20.79 61.05 -9.90
N THR A 465 -20.13 61.73 -8.91
CA THR A 465 -20.41 63.14 -8.58
C THR A 465 -20.08 64.05 -9.76
N ALA A 466 -18.93 63.89 -10.42
CA ALA A 466 -18.55 64.67 -11.61
C ALA A 466 -19.50 64.50 -12.79
N TYR A 467 -20.07 63.32 -12.95
CA TYR A 467 -21.08 62.99 -13.98
C TYR A 467 -22.47 63.60 -13.66
N GLY A 468 -22.71 64.06 -12.41
CA GLY A 468 -23.98 64.63 -12.02
C GLY A 468 -25.16 63.66 -11.94
N ILE A 469 -24.91 62.43 -11.53
CA ILE A 469 -25.90 61.33 -11.41
C ILE A 469 -26.93 61.68 -10.30
N ASN A 470 -28.17 61.16 -10.46
CA ASN A 470 -29.23 61.32 -9.47
C ASN A 470 -28.74 60.80 -8.08
N PRO A 471 -28.93 61.59 -6.99
CA PRO A 471 -28.47 61.25 -5.62
C PRO A 471 -28.91 59.88 -5.13
N VAL A 472 -30.11 59.41 -5.53
CA VAL A 472 -30.61 58.05 -5.15
C VAL A 472 -29.79 56.94 -5.79
N VAL A 473 -29.44 57.11 -7.08
CA VAL A 473 -28.61 56.15 -7.83
C VAL A 473 -27.17 56.16 -7.29
N HIS A 474 -26.66 57.37 -6.97
CA HIS A 474 -25.35 57.55 -6.37
C HIS A 474 -25.22 56.79 -5.02
N SER A 475 -26.15 56.99 -4.09
CA SER A 475 -26.19 56.29 -2.81
C SER A 475 -26.38 54.78 -2.98
N LEU A 476 -27.21 54.31 -3.94
CA LEU A 476 -27.36 52.89 -4.21
C LEU A 476 -26.03 52.24 -4.66
N VAL A 477 -25.25 52.93 -5.46
CA VAL A 477 -23.97 52.40 -5.96
C VAL A 477 -22.92 52.42 -4.87
N ILE A 478 -22.72 53.55 -4.18
CA ILE A 478 -21.64 53.71 -3.19
C ILE A 478 -21.99 52.97 -1.92
N ASP A 479 -23.15 53.28 -1.29
CA ASP A 479 -23.52 52.72 0.01
C ASP A 479 -24.10 51.30 -0.09
N GLY A 480 -24.74 50.98 -1.21
CA GLY A 480 -25.30 49.65 -1.44
C GLY A 480 -24.27 48.66 -2.01
N ILE A 481 -23.73 48.94 -3.19
CA ILE A 481 -22.86 47.97 -3.90
C ILE A 481 -21.44 47.99 -3.35
N PHE A 482 -20.76 49.14 -3.34
CA PHE A 482 -19.35 49.21 -2.91
C PHE A 482 -19.18 48.92 -1.43
N ALA A 483 -20.00 49.44 -0.55
CA ALA A 483 -19.95 49.16 0.87
C ALA A 483 -20.32 47.72 1.18
N GLY A 484 -21.37 47.18 0.51
CA GLY A 484 -21.79 45.78 0.72
C GLY A 484 -20.78 44.78 0.19
N VAL A 485 -20.30 44.93 -1.04
CA VAL A 485 -19.28 44.03 -1.63
C VAL A 485 -17.94 44.21 -0.89
N GLY A 486 -17.57 45.43 -0.56
CA GLY A 486 -16.33 45.75 0.18
C GLY A 486 -16.26 45.05 1.53
N SER A 487 -17.38 45.06 2.28
CA SER A 487 -17.44 44.38 3.58
C SER A 487 -17.24 42.85 3.48
N VAL A 488 -17.76 42.23 2.44
CA VAL A 488 -17.57 40.79 2.21
C VAL A 488 -16.13 40.47 1.76
N LEU A 489 -15.58 41.30 0.84
CA LEU A 489 -14.23 41.13 0.35
C LEU A 489 -13.16 41.28 1.42
N SER A 490 -13.41 42.14 2.41
CA SER A 490 -12.46 42.38 3.51
C SER A 490 -12.17 41.12 4.37
N PHE A 491 -13.07 40.12 4.38
CA PHE A 491 -12.85 38.86 5.07
C PHE A 491 -12.08 37.82 4.24
N LEU A 492 -11.97 38.01 2.92
CA LEU A 492 -11.33 37.05 2.03
C LEU A 492 -9.88 36.72 2.42
N PRO A 493 -9.01 37.72 2.77
CA PRO A 493 -7.64 37.45 3.15
C PRO A 493 -7.52 36.57 4.40
N VAL A 494 -8.41 36.75 5.37
CA VAL A 494 -8.43 35.97 6.61
C VAL A 494 -8.72 34.48 6.28
N ILE A 495 -9.71 34.26 5.41
CA ILE A 495 -10.10 32.92 4.97
C ILE A 495 -8.94 32.24 4.20
N VAL A 496 -8.33 32.95 3.27
CA VAL A 496 -7.20 32.42 2.47
C VAL A 496 -6.01 32.09 3.39
N THR A 497 -5.70 32.98 4.36
CA THR A 497 -4.62 32.75 5.33
C THR A 497 -4.89 31.52 6.20
N LEU A 498 -6.15 31.33 6.64
CA LEU A 498 -6.53 30.14 7.42
C LEU A 498 -6.34 28.86 6.62
N PHE A 499 -6.84 28.82 5.39
CA PHE A 499 -6.67 27.65 4.53
C PHE A 499 -5.20 27.37 4.20
N PHE A 500 -4.39 28.41 4.01
CA PHE A 500 -2.95 28.25 3.80
C PHE A 500 -2.27 27.54 4.99
N PHE A 501 -2.57 27.95 6.22
CA PHE A 501 -2.01 27.28 7.40
C PHE A 501 -2.57 25.87 7.60
N LEU A 502 -3.85 25.64 7.32
CA LEU A 502 -4.43 24.31 7.39
C LEU A 502 -3.81 23.37 6.35
N SER A 503 -3.54 23.84 5.13
CA SER A 503 -2.85 23.06 4.10
C SER A 503 -1.43 22.67 4.54
N ILE A 504 -0.69 23.60 5.18
CA ILE A 504 0.63 23.28 5.76
C ILE A 504 0.52 22.18 6.82
N LEU A 505 -0.49 22.25 7.69
CA LEU A 505 -0.69 21.22 8.71
C LEU A 505 -1.05 19.86 8.09
N GLU A 506 -1.88 19.86 7.06
CA GLU A 506 -2.24 18.65 6.30
C GLU A 506 -1.01 18.03 5.62
N ASP A 507 -0.20 18.85 4.94
CA ASP A 507 1.02 18.41 4.26
C ASP A 507 2.09 17.87 5.22
N THR A 508 2.14 18.38 6.46
CA THR A 508 3.05 17.86 7.50
C THR A 508 2.54 16.60 8.19
N GLY A 509 1.31 16.16 7.90
CA GLY A 509 0.69 14.98 8.50
C GLY A 509 0.33 15.13 9.98
N TYR A 510 0.16 16.36 10.49
CA TYR A 510 -0.12 16.65 11.90
C TYR A 510 -1.61 16.66 12.21
#